data_079180676d1eed9bac9dd1b604ef4239
#
_entry.id   079180676d1eed9bac9dd1b604ef4239
#
_cell.length_a   1.000
_cell.length_b   1.000
_cell.length_c   1.000
_cell.angle_alpha   90.00
_cell.angle_beta   90.00
_cell.angle_gamma   90.00
#
_symmetry.space_group_name_H-M   'P 1'
#
loop_
_entity.id
_entity.type
_entity.pdbx_description
1 polymer ?
#
loop_
_entity_poly.entity_id
_entity_poly.type
_entity_poly.pdbx_seq_one_letter_code
_entity_poly.pdbx_strand_id
1 'polypeptide(L)'
;TYEKVCRYIARESESVVVSVEYRLAPEHKYPAAYEDCLNATLHFMRNIERYGVDPARIIVSGDSAGGNLAAAVSQTLASRSDLPKLRAQILIYPGLQALDFNLPSYQQNRAVPLLLRERAAFFALQYLNGDAAHAEEVLEGSHIPADVRLKYRKWVSAD
;
A
#
# COMPACT_ATOMS: atom_id res chain seq x y z
N THR A 1 18.38 2.43 -1.25
CA THR A 1 17.90 1.06 -0.96
C THR A 1 17.47 0.96 0.49
N TYR A 2 16.42 0.22 0.76
CA TYR A 2 15.90 -0.04 2.13
C TYR A 2 16.79 -0.94 2.96
N GLU A 3 17.85 -1.49 2.41
CA GLU A 3 18.75 -2.45 3.09
C GLU A 3 19.23 -1.94 4.45
N LYS A 4 19.67 -0.69 4.54
CA LYS A 4 20.15 -0.13 5.81
C LYS A 4 19.06 -0.08 6.88
N VAL A 5 17.83 0.30 6.47
CA VAL A 5 16.68 0.38 7.36
C VAL A 5 16.28 -1.02 7.83
N CYS A 6 16.21 -1.99 6.90
CA CYS A 6 15.89 -3.38 7.24
C CYS A 6 16.92 -4.00 8.18
N ARG A 7 18.22 -3.77 7.95
CA ARG A 7 19.29 -4.23 8.86
C ARG A 7 19.17 -3.61 10.26
N TYR A 8 18.86 -2.31 10.32
CA TYR A 8 18.65 -1.63 11.59
C TYR A 8 17.47 -2.22 12.36
N ILE A 9 16.31 -2.38 11.67
CA ILE A 9 15.12 -2.99 12.27
C ILE A 9 15.44 -4.41 12.77
N ALA A 10 16.06 -5.25 11.95
CA ALA A 10 16.38 -6.63 12.31
C ALA A 10 17.25 -6.69 13.58
N ARG A 11 18.25 -5.84 13.66
CA ARG A 11 19.16 -5.79 14.81
C ARG A 11 18.47 -5.29 16.08
N GLU A 12 17.74 -4.17 15.99
CA GLU A 12 17.14 -3.52 17.17
C GLU A 12 15.91 -4.28 17.70
N SER A 13 15.24 -5.03 16.86
CA SER A 13 14.07 -5.84 17.26
C SER A 13 14.37 -7.33 17.42
N GLU A 14 15.63 -7.74 17.24
CA GLU A 14 16.03 -9.16 17.27
C GLU A 14 15.14 -10.05 16.40
N SER A 15 14.81 -9.56 15.22
CA SER A 15 13.86 -10.24 14.31
C SER A 15 14.49 -10.56 12.96
N VAL A 16 13.90 -11.52 12.26
CA VAL A 16 14.17 -11.76 10.84
C VAL A 16 13.34 -10.78 10.02
N VAL A 17 14.00 -10.00 9.16
CA VAL A 17 13.36 -9.07 8.24
C VAL A 17 13.46 -9.61 6.81
N VAL A 18 12.32 -9.79 6.16
CA VAL A 18 12.23 -10.14 4.75
C VAL A 18 11.77 -8.90 3.97
N SER A 19 12.64 -8.38 3.12
CA SER A 19 12.33 -7.25 2.24
C SER A 19 11.91 -7.80 0.87
N VAL A 20 10.71 -7.40 0.41
CA VAL A 20 10.19 -7.85 -0.88
C VAL A 20 10.58 -6.85 -1.96
N GLU A 21 11.31 -7.31 -2.96
CA GLU A 21 11.63 -6.54 -4.17
C GLU A 21 10.51 -6.76 -5.20
N TYR A 22 9.40 -6.08 -5.03
CA TYR A 22 8.22 -6.22 -5.90
C TYR A 22 8.38 -5.42 -7.20
N ARG A 23 7.73 -5.88 -8.26
CA ARG A 23 7.70 -5.23 -9.57
C ARG A 23 7.07 -3.85 -9.49
N LEU A 24 7.61 -2.90 -10.25
CA LEU A 24 7.22 -1.49 -10.21
C LEU A 24 6.43 -1.05 -11.44
N ALA A 25 5.52 -0.11 -11.27
CA ALA A 25 4.92 0.66 -12.33
C ALA A 25 5.94 1.72 -12.85
N PRO A 26 5.87 2.12 -14.12
CA PRO A 26 4.83 1.79 -15.10
C PRO A 26 5.04 0.46 -15.84
N GLU A 27 6.21 -0.19 -15.74
CA GLU A 27 6.54 -1.43 -16.45
C GLU A 27 5.60 -2.57 -16.04
N HIS A 28 5.28 -2.64 -14.75
CA HIS A 28 4.38 -3.62 -14.16
C HIS A 28 3.32 -2.92 -13.30
N LYS A 29 2.17 -2.69 -13.89
CA LYS A 29 1.03 -2.02 -13.25
C LYS A 29 0.29 -2.96 -12.30
N TYR A 30 -0.72 -2.42 -11.59
CA TYR A 30 -1.61 -3.23 -10.77
C TYR A 30 -2.16 -4.43 -11.59
N PRO A 31 -2.20 -5.66 -11.03
CA PRO A 31 -1.92 -6.01 -9.62
C PRO A 31 -0.50 -6.55 -9.34
N ALA A 32 0.48 -6.37 -10.25
CA ALA A 32 1.78 -7.06 -10.17
C ALA A 32 2.49 -6.92 -8.82
N ALA A 33 2.64 -5.70 -8.31
CA ALA A 33 3.29 -5.45 -7.02
C ALA A 33 2.55 -6.12 -5.85
N TYR A 34 1.21 -6.08 -5.88
CA TYR A 34 0.38 -6.75 -4.88
C TYR A 34 0.55 -8.27 -4.90
N GLU A 35 0.53 -8.87 -6.08
CA GLU A 35 0.74 -10.31 -6.26
C GLU A 35 2.12 -10.76 -5.78
N ASP A 36 3.14 -9.98 -6.09
CA ASP A 36 4.51 -10.27 -5.64
C ASP A 36 4.61 -10.25 -4.11
N CYS A 37 4.05 -9.22 -3.47
CA CYS A 37 4.04 -9.10 -2.01
C CYS A 37 3.21 -10.22 -1.35
N LEU A 38 2.05 -10.54 -1.91
CA LEU A 38 1.21 -11.61 -1.41
C LEU A 38 1.92 -12.97 -1.53
N ASN A 39 2.48 -13.26 -2.70
CA ASN A 39 3.17 -14.53 -2.96
C ASN A 39 4.41 -14.68 -2.09
N ALA A 40 5.20 -13.62 -1.91
CA ALA A 40 6.37 -13.65 -1.01
C ALA A 40 5.95 -13.91 0.44
N THR A 41 4.88 -13.25 0.91
CA THR A 41 4.35 -13.45 2.26
C THR A 41 3.83 -14.88 2.43
N LEU A 42 3.06 -15.40 1.48
CA LEU A 42 2.55 -16.77 1.49
C LEU A 42 3.68 -17.79 1.50
N HIS A 43 4.70 -17.58 0.68
CA HIS A 43 5.90 -18.45 0.64
C HIS A 43 6.60 -18.47 1.99
N PHE A 44 6.83 -17.29 2.58
CA PHE A 44 7.46 -17.18 3.90
C PHE A 44 6.65 -17.90 4.97
N MET A 45 5.35 -17.66 5.06
CA MET A 45 4.46 -18.26 6.05
C MET A 45 4.38 -19.78 5.94
N ARG A 46 4.37 -20.32 4.72
CA ARG A 46 4.34 -21.78 4.48
C ARG A 46 5.66 -22.49 4.77
N ASN A 47 6.75 -21.76 4.76
CA ASN A 47 8.10 -22.28 5.00
C ASN A 47 8.72 -21.76 6.29
N ILE A 48 7.91 -21.28 7.21
CA ILE A 48 8.34 -20.49 8.36
C ILE A 48 9.34 -21.24 9.26
N GLU A 49 9.21 -22.56 9.37
CA GLU A 49 10.14 -23.38 10.13
C GLU A 49 11.59 -23.31 9.61
N ARG A 50 11.77 -23.12 8.29
CA ARG A 50 13.09 -22.98 7.68
C ARG A 50 13.81 -21.69 8.09
N TYR A 51 13.05 -20.71 8.54
CA TYR A 51 13.59 -19.41 8.96
C TYR A 51 13.81 -19.33 10.49
N GLY A 52 13.42 -20.35 11.23
CA GLY A 52 13.61 -20.42 12.68
C GLY A 52 12.85 -19.35 13.44
N VAL A 53 11.69 -18.91 12.92
CA VAL A 53 10.88 -17.84 13.51
C VAL A 53 9.55 -18.37 14.06
N ASP A 54 9.02 -17.65 15.04
CA ASP A 54 7.73 -17.99 15.68
C ASP A 54 6.56 -17.61 14.76
N PRO A 55 5.70 -18.56 14.33
CA PRO A 55 4.56 -18.29 13.49
C PRO A 55 3.51 -17.37 14.11
N ALA A 56 3.47 -17.24 15.43
CA ALA A 56 2.57 -16.32 16.13
C ALA A 56 3.04 -14.87 16.18
N ARG A 57 4.25 -14.59 15.67
CA ARG A 57 4.91 -13.29 15.79
C ARG A 57 5.22 -12.66 14.44
N ILE A 58 4.44 -12.95 13.41
CA ILE A 58 4.62 -12.39 12.06
C ILE A 58 3.95 -11.02 11.98
N ILE A 59 4.69 -10.03 11.50
CA ILE A 59 4.24 -8.66 11.25
C ILE A 59 4.50 -8.33 9.78
N VAL A 60 3.56 -7.64 9.13
CA VAL A 60 3.82 -7.00 7.84
C VAL A 60 3.95 -5.49 8.02
N SER A 61 4.85 -4.89 7.29
CA SER A 61 5.12 -3.45 7.40
C SER A 61 5.45 -2.86 6.02
N GLY A 62 5.18 -1.57 5.88
CA GLY A 62 5.57 -0.82 4.70
C GLY A 62 5.32 0.67 4.87
N ASP A 63 6.03 1.46 4.09
CA ASP A 63 5.87 2.90 3.99
C ASP A 63 5.28 3.30 2.64
N SER A 64 4.49 4.36 2.60
CA SER A 64 3.89 4.92 1.39
C SER A 64 3.15 3.87 0.55
N ALA A 65 3.58 3.61 -0.68
CA ALA A 65 3.06 2.54 -1.53
C ALA A 65 3.24 1.15 -0.89
N GLY A 66 4.36 0.91 -0.22
CA GLY A 66 4.59 -0.32 0.54
C GLY A 66 3.62 -0.47 1.71
N GLY A 67 3.21 0.63 2.34
CA GLY A 67 2.14 0.64 3.35
C GLY A 67 0.78 0.26 2.79
N ASN A 68 0.46 0.70 1.57
CA ASN A 68 -0.73 0.25 0.83
C ASN A 68 -0.69 -1.26 0.58
N LEU A 69 0.44 -1.78 0.07
CA LEU A 69 0.62 -3.21 -0.20
C LEU A 69 0.53 -4.03 1.09
N ALA A 70 1.13 -3.58 2.19
CA ALA A 70 1.05 -4.23 3.48
C ALA A 70 -0.40 -4.31 4.00
N ALA A 71 -1.18 -3.23 3.85
CA ALA A 71 -2.59 -3.21 4.21
C ALA A 71 -3.41 -4.19 3.37
N ALA A 72 -3.22 -4.20 2.04
CA ALA A 72 -3.92 -5.09 1.11
C ALA A 72 -3.60 -6.57 1.38
N VAL A 73 -2.33 -6.90 1.59
CA VAL A 73 -1.88 -8.26 1.97
C VAL A 73 -2.50 -8.67 3.30
N SER A 74 -2.51 -7.78 4.30
CA SER A 74 -3.13 -8.06 5.60
C SER A 74 -4.61 -8.39 5.48
N GLN A 75 -5.37 -7.62 4.68
CA GLN A 75 -6.80 -7.89 4.45
C GLN A 75 -7.03 -9.26 3.81
N THR A 76 -6.23 -9.60 2.80
CA THR A 76 -6.33 -10.90 2.13
C THR A 76 -6.01 -12.05 3.08
N LEU A 77 -4.99 -11.91 3.91
CA LEU A 77 -4.60 -12.95 4.86
C LEU A 77 -5.54 -13.06 6.06
N ALA A 78 -6.28 -12.00 6.40
CA ALA A 78 -7.22 -12.01 7.51
C ALA A 78 -8.31 -13.08 7.36
N SER A 79 -8.77 -13.35 6.14
CA SER A 79 -9.79 -14.36 5.81
C SER A 79 -9.23 -15.79 5.70
N ARG A 80 -7.89 -15.96 5.68
CA ARG A 80 -7.25 -17.26 5.52
C ARG A 80 -7.21 -18.01 6.85
N SER A 81 -7.80 -19.23 6.90
CA SER A 81 -7.78 -20.10 8.08
C SER A 81 -6.67 -21.16 8.03
N ASP A 82 -6.06 -21.33 6.86
CA ASP A 82 -5.01 -22.33 6.60
C ASP A 82 -3.58 -21.82 6.89
N LEU A 83 -3.45 -20.59 7.38
CA LEU A 83 -2.17 -19.95 7.68
C LEU A 83 -2.15 -19.35 9.08
N PRO A 84 -0.96 -19.16 9.66
CA PRO A 84 -0.80 -18.38 10.89
C PRO A 84 -1.39 -16.98 10.71
N LYS A 85 -2.00 -16.43 11.76
CA LYS A 85 -2.51 -15.06 11.72
C LYS A 85 -1.36 -14.06 11.86
N LEU A 86 -1.44 -12.96 11.09
CA LEU A 86 -0.54 -11.84 11.32
C LEU A 86 -0.78 -11.26 12.72
N ARG A 87 0.30 -11.02 13.45
CA ARG A 87 0.26 -10.42 14.79
C ARG A 87 -0.11 -8.95 14.73
N ALA A 88 0.41 -8.24 13.71
CA ALA A 88 0.16 -6.83 13.48
C ALA A 88 0.50 -6.43 12.04
N GLN A 89 0.04 -5.24 11.66
CA GLN A 89 0.54 -4.49 10.51
C GLN A 89 1.07 -3.15 10.99
N ILE A 90 2.19 -2.69 10.42
CA ILE A 90 2.78 -1.38 10.68
C ILE A 90 2.76 -0.60 9.38
N LEU A 91 1.92 0.43 9.34
CA LEU A 91 1.70 1.24 8.15
C LEU A 91 2.29 2.63 8.38
N ILE A 92 3.31 2.98 7.61
CA ILE A 92 3.99 4.26 7.70
C ILE A 92 3.50 5.14 6.56
N TYR A 93 2.80 6.24 6.89
CA TYR A 93 2.16 7.16 5.93
C TYR A 93 1.58 6.46 4.69
N PRO A 94 0.72 5.44 4.84
CA PRO A 94 0.29 4.59 3.75
C PRO A 94 -0.65 5.33 2.78
N GLY A 95 -0.55 5.02 1.49
CA GLY A 95 -1.54 5.45 0.50
C GLY A 95 -2.75 4.51 0.50
N LEU A 96 -3.79 4.79 1.30
CA LEU A 96 -4.91 3.86 1.50
C LEU A 96 -6.08 4.05 0.55
N GLN A 97 -6.08 5.10 -0.26
CA GLN A 97 -7.12 5.34 -1.24
C GLN A 97 -6.57 6.14 -2.44
N ALA A 98 -7.19 5.95 -3.61
CA ALA A 98 -6.92 6.69 -4.83
C ALA A 98 -8.24 7.14 -5.50
N LEU A 99 -9.30 7.28 -4.70
CA LEU A 99 -10.62 7.65 -5.17
C LEU A 99 -10.80 9.16 -5.22
N ASP A 100 -10.37 9.86 -4.16
CA ASP A 100 -10.58 11.30 -4.00
C ASP A 100 -9.32 12.00 -3.51
N PHE A 101 -8.79 12.92 -4.33
CA PHE A 101 -7.63 13.75 -4.01
C PHE A 101 -8.02 15.15 -3.49
N ASN A 102 -9.32 15.39 -3.18
CA ASN A 102 -9.84 16.63 -2.64
C ASN A 102 -10.20 16.56 -1.15
N LEU A 103 -9.84 15.48 -0.47
CA LEU A 103 -10.04 15.38 0.98
C LEU A 103 -9.35 16.52 1.72
N PRO A 104 -9.87 16.93 2.90
CA PRO A 104 -9.32 18.05 3.67
C PRO A 104 -7.81 17.98 3.91
N SER A 105 -7.27 16.78 4.13
CA SER A 105 -5.83 16.58 4.31
C SER A 105 -5.00 16.94 3.07
N TYR A 106 -5.50 16.65 1.87
CA TYR A 106 -4.85 17.07 0.62
C TYR A 106 -4.90 18.59 0.44
N GLN A 107 -6.02 19.22 0.79
CA GLN A 107 -6.18 20.69 0.70
C GLN A 107 -5.26 21.41 1.68
N GLN A 108 -5.22 20.96 2.92
CA GLN A 108 -4.39 21.56 3.98
C GLN A 108 -2.90 21.42 3.71
N ASN A 109 -2.48 20.29 3.09
CA ASN A 109 -1.08 19.95 2.88
C ASN A 109 -0.63 20.13 1.42
N ARG A 110 -1.38 20.88 0.60
CA ARG A 110 -1.07 21.05 -0.83
C ARG A 110 0.29 21.67 -1.14
N ALA A 111 0.86 22.42 -0.20
CA ALA A 111 2.15 23.09 -0.34
C ALA A 111 3.28 22.41 0.43
N VAL A 112 3.04 21.24 1.03
CA VAL A 112 4.07 20.51 1.77
C VAL A 112 5.06 19.87 0.80
N PRO A 113 6.38 19.99 1.01
CA PRO A 113 7.39 19.40 0.16
C PRO A 113 7.32 17.86 0.21
N LEU A 114 7.97 17.22 -0.77
CA LEU A 114 8.12 15.78 -1.02
C LEU A 114 6.98 15.18 -1.85
N LEU A 115 5.72 15.26 -1.46
CA LEU A 115 4.62 14.65 -2.19
C LEU A 115 3.48 15.65 -2.36
N LEU A 116 3.48 16.34 -3.49
CA LEU A 116 2.37 17.20 -3.90
C LEU A 116 1.16 16.35 -4.33
N ARG A 117 -0.04 16.91 -4.19
CA ARG A 117 -1.30 16.26 -4.57
C ARG A 117 -1.30 15.77 -6.02
N GLU A 118 -0.81 16.60 -6.93
CA GLU A 118 -0.69 16.30 -8.36
C GLU A 118 0.21 15.09 -8.61
N ARG A 119 1.29 15.00 -7.85
CA ARG A 119 2.22 13.88 -7.94
C ARG A 119 1.64 12.59 -7.36
N ALA A 120 0.84 12.69 -6.31
CA ALA A 120 0.11 11.54 -5.75
C ALA A 120 -0.91 10.98 -6.75
N ALA A 121 -1.68 11.86 -7.42
CA ALA A 121 -2.61 11.48 -8.47
C ALA A 121 -1.88 10.85 -9.67
N PHE A 122 -0.76 11.42 -10.11
CA PHE A 122 0.08 10.85 -11.15
C PHE A 122 0.55 9.42 -10.82
N PHE A 123 1.04 9.20 -9.60
CA PHE A 123 1.46 7.85 -9.19
C PHE A 123 0.30 6.86 -9.14
N ALA A 124 -0.88 7.29 -8.68
CA ALA A 124 -2.07 6.46 -8.69
C ALA A 124 -2.48 6.04 -10.11
N LEU A 125 -2.47 6.99 -11.05
CA LEU A 125 -2.75 6.70 -12.47
C LEU A 125 -1.74 5.73 -13.06
N GLN A 126 -0.44 5.96 -12.84
CA GLN A 126 0.61 5.05 -13.31
C GLN A 126 0.43 3.63 -12.76
N TYR A 127 0.08 3.51 -11.50
CA TYR A 127 -0.11 2.22 -10.82
C TYR A 127 -1.37 1.48 -11.30
N LEU A 128 -2.51 2.21 -11.44
CA LEU A 128 -3.81 1.64 -11.75
C LEU A 128 -4.11 1.51 -13.25
N ASN A 129 -3.12 1.68 -14.12
CA ASN A 129 -3.29 1.66 -15.57
C ASN A 129 -4.10 2.83 -16.13
N GLY A 130 -4.17 3.95 -15.41
CA GLY A 130 -4.79 5.17 -15.89
C GLY A 130 -3.94 5.88 -16.94
N ASP A 131 -4.59 6.73 -17.74
CA ASP A 131 -3.91 7.65 -18.67
C ASP A 131 -3.60 8.96 -17.92
N ALA A 132 -2.39 9.45 -18.07
CA ALA A 132 -2.00 10.74 -17.52
C ALA A 132 -2.80 11.92 -18.11
N ALA A 133 -3.43 11.75 -19.28
CA ALA A 133 -4.37 12.70 -19.85
C ALA A 133 -5.58 12.98 -18.96
N HIS A 134 -5.97 12.05 -18.10
CA HIS A 134 -7.08 12.18 -17.14
C HIS A 134 -6.66 12.75 -15.77
N ALA A 135 -5.44 13.25 -15.65
CA ALA A 135 -4.92 13.75 -14.35
C ALA A 135 -5.76 14.92 -13.81
N GLU A 136 -6.24 15.82 -14.65
CA GLU A 136 -7.11 16.93 -14.24
C GLU A 136 -8.45 16.43 -13.71
N GLU A 137 -9.11 15.53 -14.42
CA GLU A 137 -10.38 14.90 -13.97
C GLU A 137 -10.24 14.21 -12.63
N VAL A 138 -9.10 13.53 -12.42
CA VAL A 138 -8.79 12.86 -11.14
C VAL A 138 -8.58 13.88 -10.02
N LEU A 139 -7.88 14.96 -10.29
CA LEU A 139 -7.64 16.04 -9.32
C LEU A 139 -8.92 16.81 -8.99
N GLU A 140 -9.81 17.00 -9.95
CA GLU A 140 -11.11 17.65 -9.76
C GLU A 140 -12.15 16.71 -9.12
N GLY A 141 -11.92 15.38 -9.20
CA GLY A 141 -12.87 14.37 -8.72
C GLY A 141 -13.99 14.06 -9.73
N SER A 142 -13.98 14.69 -10.91
CA SER A 142 -15.02 14.49 -11.94
C SER A 142 -15.02 13.10 -12.57
N HIS A 143 -13.91 12.35 -12.41
CA HIS A 143 -13.80 10.94 -12.80
C HIS A 143 -14.66 9.98 -11.95
N ILE A 144 -15.18 10.43 -10.80
CA ILE A 144 -15.94 9.58 -9.88
C ILE A 144 -17.40 9.56 -10.34
N PRO A 145 -17.95 8.42 -10.79
CA PRO A 145 -19.36 8.30 -11.15
C PRO A 145 -20.29 8.65 -9.99
N ALA A 146 -21.45 9.22 -10.28
CA ALA A 146 -22.39 9.70 -9.27
C ALA A 146 -22.87 8.60 -8.30
N ASP A 147 -23.08 7.39 -8.79
CA ASP A 147 -23.45 6.24 -7.98
C ASP A 147 -22.32 5.79 -7.04
N VAL A 148 -21.06 5.85 -7.50
CA VAL A 148 -19.87 5.57 -6.70
C VAL A 148 -19.71 6.66 -5.64
N ARG A 149 -19.86 7.95 -6.00
CA ARG A 149 -19.82 9.07 -5.07
C ARG A 149 -20.89 8.91 -3.98
N LEU A 150 -22.12 8.56 -4.35
CA LEU A 150 -23.22 8.31 -3.41
C LEU A 150 -22.89 7.16 -2.45
N LYS A 151 -22.36 6.06 -2.97
CA LYS A 151 -21.98 4.88 -2.18
C LYS A 151 -20.90 5.20 -1.16
N TYR A 152 -19.91 5.99 -1.57
CA TYR A 152 -18.73 6.33 -0.75
C TYR A 152 -18.75 7.76 -0.20
N ARG A 153 -19.93 8.43 -0.15
CA ARG A 153 -20.08 9.83 0.25
C ARG A 153 -19.47 10.19 1.61
N LYS A 154 -19.25 9.21 2.48
CA LYS A 154 -18.58 9.42 3.77
C LYS A 154 -17.05 9.54 3.63
N TRP A 155 -16.50 9.19 2.47
CA TRP A 155 -15.08 9.05 2.21
C TRP A 155 -14.58 9.94 1.07
N VAL A 156 -15.49 10.65 0.39
CA VAL A 156 -15.18 11.59 -0.69
C VAL A 156 -15.60 12.99 -0.27
N SER A 157 -14.95 14.00 -0.86
CA SER A 157 -15.26 15.40 -0.61
C SER A 157 -16.71 15.72 -1.03
N ALA A 158 -17.40 16.56 -0.27
CA ALA A 158 -18.62 17.19 -0.75
C ALA A 158 -18.25 18.21 -1.84
N ASP A 159 -19.06 18.31 -2.87
CA ASP A 159 -18.94 19.32 -3.93
C ASP A 159 -19.07 20.72 -3.35
#